data_8883aaf0bfb1487f6c35bb31b725027f
#
_entry.id   8883aaf0bfb1487f6c35bb31b725027f
#
_cell.length_a   1.000
_cell.length_b   1.000
_cell.length_c   1.000
_cell.angle_alpha   90.00
_cell.angle_beta   90.00
_cell.angle_gamma   90.00
#
_symmetry.space_group_name_H-M   'P 1'
#
loop_
_entity.id
_entity.type
_entity.pdbx_description
1 polymer ?
#
loop_
_entity_poly.entity_id
_entity_poly.type
_entity_poly.pdbx_seq_one_letter_code
_entity_poly.pdbx_strand_id
1 'polypeptide(L)'
;MEVTTAGNSVTVINDSYNANPESMRAGLKTLAQYRSGEPDRRTWAVLGEMCELGEYSLDAHESIGRLAAQLNISRLVCVGQATRVMHLAAENEGVWGGESAWVSDVDEALELLARSLRAGDIVLVKASRSIGLERVASEVMGLSLSSLMTNLDAGNGREQGNL
;
A
#
# COMPACT_ATOMS: atom_id res chain seq x y z
N MET A 1 -11.16 -6.39 9.55
CA MET A 1 -9.70 -6.43 9.29
C MET A 1 -9.19 -7.83 9.59
N GLU A 2 -8.58 -8.46 8.63
CA GLU A 2 -8.03 -9.81 8.73
C GLU A 2 -6.53 -9.77 8.45
N VAL A 3 -5.73 -10.40 9.30
CA VAL A 3 -4.25 -10.46 9.14
C VAL A 3 -3.85 -11.88 8.85
N THR A 4 -3.20 -12.11 7.72
CA THR A 4 -2.74 -13.42 7.28
C THR A 4 -1.31 -13.35 6.76
N THR A 5 -0.44 -14.24 7.22
CA THR A 5 0.88 -14.42 6.62
C THR A 5 0.82 -15.57 5.63
N ALA A 6 1.07 -15.26 4.37
CA ALA A 6 1.04 -16.25 3.30
C ALA A 6 2.29 -17.13 3.28
N GLY A 7 2.23 -18.25 2.58
CA GLY A 7 3.39 -19.15 2.39
C GLY A 7 4.58 -18.50 1.67
N ASN A 8 4.37 -17.36 1.00
CA ASN A 8 5.41 -16.54 0.37
C ASN A 8 6.09 -15.56 1.34
N SER A 9 5.79 -15.62 2.63
CA SER A 9 6.28 -14.75 3.70
C SER A 9 5.82 -13.28 3.60
N VAL A 10 4.83 -12.97 2.79
CA VAL A 10 4.14 -11.67 2.80
C VAL A 10 3.00 -11.72 3.81
N THR A 11 2.94 -10.73 4.68
CA THR A 11 1.80 -10.55 5.57
C THR A 11 0.79 -9.60 4.93
N VAL A 12 -0.45 -10.03 4.82
CA VAL A 12 -1.55 -9.23 4.26
C VAL A 12 -2.52 -8.85 5.36
N ILE A 13 -2.75 -7.56 5.51
CA ILE A 13 -3.84 -7.01 6.33
C ILE A 13 -4.97 -6.66 5.36
N ASN A 14 -5.95 -7.55 5.29
CA ASN A 14 -7.11 -7.34 4.43
C ASN A 14 -8.20 -6.56 5.19
N ASP A 15 -8.40 -5.33 4.79
CA ASP A 15 -9.45 -4.44 5.30
C ASP A 15 -10.20 -3.78 4.13
N SER A 16 -10.43 -4.54 3.08
CA SER A 16 -11.06 -4.11 1.83
C SER A 16 -12.60 -4.06 1.90
N TYR A 17 -13.17 -4.27 3.06
CA TYR A 17 -14.61 -4.36 3.24
C TYR A 17 -15.29 -3.00 3.33
N ASN A 18 -14.65 -2.02 3.95
CA ASN A 18 -15.16 -0.66 4.10
C ASN A 18 -14.01 0.33 4.33
N ALA A 19 -14.23 1.58 3.92
CA ALA A 19 -13.28 2.64 4.18
C ALA A 19 -14.00 3.97 4.39
N ASN A 20 -13.64 4.62 5.48
CA ASN A 20 -13.94 6.02 5.76
C ASN A 20 -12.67 6.68 6.30
N PRO A 21 -12.63 8.02 6.44
CA PRO A 21 -11.41 8.70 6.87
C PRO A 21 -10.86 8.20 8.21
N GLU A 22 -11.73 7.93 9.17
CA GLU A 22 -11.32 7.44 10.49
C GLU A 22 -10.71 6.04 10.42
N SER A 23 -11.35 5.11 9.72
CA SER A 23 -10.87 3.74 9.59
C SER A 23 -9.61 3.65 8.73
N MET A 24 -9.45 4.52 7.74
CA MET A 24 -8.22 4.64 6.96
C MET A 24 -7.05 5.09 7.84
N ARG A 25 -7.25 6.10 8.67
CA ARG A 25 -6.24 6.55 9.63
C ARG A 25 -5.84 5.45 10.60
N ALA A 26 -6.82 4.74 11.15
CA ALA A 26 -6.56 3.62 12.05
C ALA A 26 -5.77 2.50 11.37
N GLY A 27 -6.13 2.15 10.15
CA GLY A 27 -5.43 1.14 9.35
C GLY A 27 -3.96 1.50 9.09
N LEU A 28 -3.69 2.74 8.69
CA LEU A 28 -2.32 3.23 8.48
C LEU A 28 -1.48 3.22 9.75
N LYS A 29 -2.05 3.62 10.88
CA LYS A 29 -1.37 3.58 12.18
C LYS A 29 -1.05 2.15 12.60
N THR A 30 -1.97 1.22 12.38
CA THR A 30 -1.74 -0.21 12.62
C THR A 30 -0.59 -0.72 11.75
N LEU A 31 -0.60 -0.41 10.45
CA LEU A 31 0.47 -0.79 9.54
C LEU A 31 1.84 -0.24 10.00
N ALA A 32 1.89 1.01 10.40
CA ALA A 32 3.13 1.63 10.88
C ALA A 32 3.71 0.94 12.12
N GLN A 33 2.87 0.41 13.00
CA GLN A 33 3.30 -0.31 14.20
C GLN A 33 4.06 -1.59 13.88
N TYR A 34 3.76 -2.28 12.78
CA TYR A 34 4.50 -3.48 12.37
C TYR A 34 5.96 -3.20 12.05
N ARG A 35 6.29 -2.00 11.61
CA ARG A 35 7.68 -1.59 11.34
C ARG A 35 8.48 -1.35 12.62
N SER A 36 7.83 -0.98 13.71
CA SER A 36 8.52 -0.65 14.96
C SER A 36 9.31 -1.83 15.54
N GLY A 37 8.85 -3.07 15.32
CA GLY A 37 9.54 -4.27 15.76
C GLY A 37 10.61 -4.79 14.79
N GLU A 38 10.53 -4.41 13.53
CA GLU A 38 11.40 -4.88 12.44
C GLU A 38 11.69 -3.73 11.49
N PRO A 39 12.72 -2.88 11.76
CA PRO A 39 12.98 -1.66 10.99
C PRO A 39 13.23 -1.87 9.49
N ASP A 40 13.77 -3.03 9.11
CA ASP A 40 14.06 -3.37 7.71
C ASP A 40 12.82 -3.89 6.95
N ARG A 41 11.73 -4.15 7.66
CA ARG A 41 10.49 -4.63 7.08
C ARG A 41 9.78 -3.52 6.34
N ARG A 42 9.51 -3.74 5.06
CA ARG A 42 8.79 -2.75 4.26
C ARG A 42 7.29 -2.84 4.52
N THR A 43 6.68 -1.67 4.67
CA THR A 43 5.24 -1.51 4.81
C THR A 43 4.65 -1.00 3.51
N TRP A 44 3.59 -1.64 3.05
CA TRP A 44 2.84 -1.28 1.86
C TRP A 44 1.40 -0.92 2.23
N ALA A 45 0.93 0.22 1.77
CA ALA A 45 -0.47 0.58 1.85
C ALA A 45 -1.05 0.62 0.45
N VAL A 46 -1.94 -0.30 0.12
CA VAL A 46 -2.71 -0.33 -1.12
C VAL A 46 -4.10 0.20 -0.79
N LEU A 47 -4.35 1.45 -1.17
CA LEU A 47 -5.54 2.18 -0.79
C LEU A 47 -6.39 2.53 -2.00
N GLY A 48 -7.66 2.21 -1.92
CA GLY A 48 -8.66 2.61 -2.90
C GLY A 48 -9.53 3.76 -2.39
N GLU A 49 -10.54 4.08 -3.16
CA GLU A 49 -11.44 5.19 -2.89
C GLU A 49 -12.26 4.99 -1.62
N MET A 50 -12.45 6.09 -0.91
CA MET A 50 -13.48 6.21 0.11
C MET A 50 -14.73 6.78 -0.55
N CYS A 51 -15.79 5.98 -0.64
CA CYS A 51 -17.05 6.39 -1.28
C CYS A 51 -17.94 7.18 -0.32
N GLU A 52 -18.97 7.83 -0.87
CA GLU A 52 -20.04 8.51 -0.13
C GLU A 52 -19.60 9.71 0.74
N LEU A 53 -18.47 10.34 0.40
CA LEU A 53 -17.98 11.51 1.14
C LEU A 53 -18.47 12.85 0.56
N GLY A 54 -19.07 12.85 -0.63
CA GLY A 54 -19.56 14.06 -1.29
C GLY A 54 -18.47 15.12 -1.45
N GLU A 55 -18.74 16.33 -0.97
CA GLU A 55 -17.81 17.48 -1.05
C GLU A 55 -16.53 17.30 -0.18
N TYR A 56 -16.55 16.41 0.79
CA TYR A 56 -15.39 16.12 1.66
C TYR A 56 -14.41 15.14 1.06
N SER A 57 -14.71 14.57 -0.12
CA SER A 57 -13.90 13.52 -0.74
C SER A 57 -12.47 13.97 -1.02
N LEU A 58 -12.27 15.16 -1.60
CA LEU A 58 -10.95 15.68 -1.92
C LEU A 58 -10.08 15.81 -0.66
N ASP A 59 -10.56 16.54 0.35
CA ASP A 59 -9.81 16.80 1.58
C ASP A 59 -9.51 15.51 2.34
N ALA A 60 -10.46 14.58 2.37
CA ALA A 60 -10.29 13.29 3.03
C ALA A 60 -9.18 12.46 2.36
N HIS A 61 -9.21 12.35 1.03
CA HIS A 61 -8.19 11.59 0.31
C HIS A 61 -6.81 12.25 0.42
N GLU A 62 -6.71 13.57 0.33
CA GLU A 62 -5.45 14.29 0.57
C GLU A 62 -4.89 14.03 1.97
N SER A 63 -5.72 14.11 2.99
CA SER A 63 -5.29 13.93 4.38
C SER A 63 -4.72 12.54 4.65
N ILE A 64 -5.28 11.51 4.00
CA ILE A 64 -4.79 10.14 4.09
C ILE A 64 -3.41 10.01 3.42
N GLY A 65 -3.21 10.63 2.26
CA GLY A 65 -1.92 10.64 1.59
C GLY A 65 -0.81 11.28 2.44
N ARG A 66 -1.10 12.45 3.04
CA ARG A 66 -0.17 13.10 3.97
C ARG A 66 0.16 12.21 5.17
N LEU A 67 -0.84 11.59 5.75
CA LEU A 67 -0.66 10.72 6.91
C LEU A 67 0.23 9.51 6.58
N ALA A 68 0.04 8.88 5.42
CA ALA A 68 0.88 7.78 4.99
C ALA A 68 2.37 8.18 4.94
N ALA A 69 2.66 9.35 4.39
CA ALA A 69 4.02 9.89 4.35
C ALA A 69 4.54 10.24 5.75
N GLN A 70 3.73 10.88 6.60
CA GLN A 70 4.09 11.25 7.98
C GLN A 70 4.37 10.03 8.86
N LEU A 71 3.65 8.94 8.65
CA LEU A 71 3.89 7.65 9.31
C LEU A 71 5.05 6.85 8.71
N ASN A 72 5.69 7.40 7.69
CA ASN A 72 6.82 6.78 6.99
C ASN A 72 6.49 5.37 6.45
N ILE A 73 5.29 5.20 5.90
CA ILE A 73 4.93 3.99 5.15
C ILE A 73 5.90 3.84 3.98
N SER A 74 6.45 2.64 3.79
CA SER A 74 7.53 2.44 2.80
C SER A 74 7.03 2.63 1.36
N ARG A 75 5.83 2.15 1.06
CA ARG A 75 5.21 2.21 -0.26
C ARG A 75 3.72 2.51 -0.14
N LEU A 76 3.25 3.49 -0.88
CA LEU A 76 1.83 3.83 -1.00
C LEU A 76 1.39 3.57 -2.44
N VAL A 77 0.39 2.73 -2.63
CA VAL A 77 -0.25 2.46 -3.92
C VAL A 77 -1.68 2.97 -3.87
N CYS A 78 -1.96 4.01 -4.63
CA CYS A 78 -3.27 4.64 -4.71
C CYS A 78 -4.02 4.12 -5.94
N VAL A 79 -5.17 3.50 -5.73
CA VAL A 79 -5.94 2.82 -6.78
C VAL A 79 -7.24 3.56 -7.07
N GLY A 80 -7.39 4.03 -8.29
CA GLY A 80 -8.61 4.69 -8.77
C GLY A 80 -8.52 6.21 -8.83
N GLN A 81 -9.46 6.82 -9.55
CA GLN A 81 -9.40 8.25 -9.91
C GLN A 81 -9.41 9.17 -8.69
N ALA A 82 -10.27 8.90 -7.70
CA ALA A 82 -10.39 9.75 -6.51
C ALA A 82 -9.14 9.71 -5.62
N THR A 83 -8.30 8.68 -5.73
CA THR A 83 -7.06 8.56 -4.95
C THR A 83 -5.88 9.31 -5.56
N ARG A 84 -6.03 9.93 -6.71
CA ARG A 84 -4.96 10.69 -7.35
C ARG A 84 -4.46 11.83 -6.46
N VAL A 85 -5.36 12.52 -5.79
CA VAL A 85 -5.02 13.59 -4.83
C VAL A 85 -4.30 13.04 -3.59
N MET A 86 -4.62 11.82 -3.19
CA MET A 86 -3.90 11.10 -2.13
C MET A 86 -2.43 10.89 -2.49
N HIS A 87 -2.17 10.40 -3.68
CA HIS A 87 -0.83 10.22 -4.23
C HIS A 87 -0.05 11.53 -4.28
N LEU A 88 -0.63 12.58 -4.84
CA LEU A 88 0.02 13.89 -4.94
C LEU A 88 0.31 14.49 -3.56
N ALA A 89 -0.62 14.37 -2.61
CA ALA A 89 -0.42 14.86 -1.26
C ALA A 89 0.73 14.14 -0.53
N ALA A 90 0.86 12.83 -0.71
CA ALA A 90 1.96 12.06 -0.15
C ALA A 90 3.31 12.50 -0.73
N GLU A 91 3.40 12.68 -2.04
CA GLU A 91 4.63 13.13 -2.70
C GLU A 91 5.06 14.55 -2.32
N ASN A 92 4.12 15.40 -1.96
CA ASN A 92 4.40 16.77 -1.53
C ASN A 92 4.83 16.87 -0.07
N GLU A 93 4.78 15.81 0.71
CA GLU A 93 5.35 15.80 2.07
C GLU A 93 6.88 15.82 1.98
N GLY A 94 7.50 16.87 2.54
CA GLY A 94 8.92 17.19 2.31
C GLY A 94 9.92 16.24 2.97
N VAL A 95 9.51 15.41 3.96
CA VAL A 95 10.39 14.49 4.69
C VAL A 95 9.80 13.10 4.70
N TRP A 96 9.85 12.44 3.56
CA TRP A 96 9.37 11.07 3.42
C TRP A 96 10.40 10.23 2.67
N GLY A 97 10.86 9.15 3.31
CA GLY A 97 11.79 8.18 2.69
C GLY A 97 11.10 7.08 1.88
N GLY A 98 9.78 7.12 1.77
CA GLY A 98 8.99 6.15 1.00
C GLY A 98 8.72 6.60 -0.44
N GLU A 99 7.91 5.81 -1.14
CA GLU A 99 7.48 6.08 -2.51
C GLU A 99 5.97 5.91 -2.63
N SER A 100 5.37 6.71 -3.50
CA SER A 100 3.95 6.61 -3.86
C SER A 100 3.80 6.31 -5.35
N ALA A 101 2.81 5.50 -5.69
CA ALA A 101 2.39 5.25 -7.05
C ALA A 101 0.88 5.39 -7.15
N TRP A 102 0.42 5.94 -8.25
CA TRP A 102 -0.99 5.94 -8.61
C TRP A 102 -1.24 4.99 -9.76
N VAL A 103 -2.30 4.19 -9.66
CA VAL A 103 -2.75 3.27 -10.71
C VAL A 103 -4.25 3.46 -10.94
N SER A 104 -4.71 3.20 -12.15
CA SER A 104 -6.10 3.45 -12.52
C SER A 104 -7.06 2.39 -12.00
N ASP A 105 -6.62 1.15 -11.86
CA ASP A 105 -7.46 0.01 -11.51
C ASP A 105 -6.72 -1.10 -10.75
N VAL A 106 -7.47 -2.13 -10.38
CA VAL A 106 -6.95 -3.29 -9.65
C VAL A 106 -5.92 -4.08 -10.46
N ASP A 107 -6.09 -4.21 -11.78
CA ASP A 107 -5.15 -4.96 -12.62
C ASP A 107 -3.77 -4.29 -12.66
N GLU A 108 -3.71 -2.98 -12.80
CA GLU A 108 -2.45 -2.23 -12.71
C GLU A 108 -1.81 -2.33 -11.32
N ALA A 109 -2.62 -2.30 -10.26
CA ALA A 109 -2.12 -2.49 -8.91
C ALA A 109 -1.46 -3.86 -8.73
N LEU A 110 -2.09 -4.91 -9.25
CA LEU A 110 -1.57 -6.27 -9.20
C LEU A 110 -0.27 -6.44 -9.99
N GLU A 111 -0.16 -5.85 -11.16
CA GLU A 111 1.08 -5.83 -11.94
C GLU A 111 2.23 -5.15 -11.18
N LEU A 112 1.96 -4.01 -10.57
CA LEU A 112 2.94 -3.29 -9.75
C LEU A 112 3.41 -4.12 -8.56
N LEU A 113 2.48 -4.72 -7.82
CA LEU A 113 2.77 -5.52 -6.64
C LEU A 113 3.55 -6.80 -7.01
N ALA A 114 3.16 -7.46 -8.08
CA ALA A 114 3.82 -8.70 -8.53
C ALA A 114 5.33 -8.47 -8.86
N ARG A 115 5.68 -7.31 -9.42
CA ARG A 115 7.08 -6.99 -9.75
C ARG A 115 7.87 -6.32 -8.63
N SER A 116 7.22 -5.89 -7.55
CA SER A 116 7.84 -5.04 -6.53
C SER A 116 7.84 -5.62 -5.12
N LEU A 117 6.88 -6.47 -4.78
CA LEU A 117 6.80 -7.11 -3.47
C LEU A 117 7.99 -8.05 -3.22
N ARG A 118 8.40 -8.13 -1.98
CA ARG A 118 9.48 -9.01 -1.49
C ARG A 118 8.99 -9.85 -0.33
N ALA A 119 9.59 -11.02 -0.15
CA ALA A 119 9.37 -11.83 1.05
C ALA A 119 9.66 -11.00 2.31
N GLY A 120 8.79 -11.07 3.28
CA GLY A 120 8.88 -10.28 4.51
C GLY A 120 8.10 -8.96 4.49
N ASP A 121 7.64 -8.51 3.33
CA ASP A 121 6.79 -7.30 3.23
C ASP A 121 5.47 -7.50 3.96
N ILE A 122 4.92 -6.40 4.46
CA ILE A 122 3.57 -6.36 4.99
C ILE A 122 2.71 -5.38 4.18
N VAL A 123 1.53 -5.82 3.78
CA VAL A 123 0.63 -5.09 2.88
C VAL A 123 -0.72 -4.88 3.55
N LEU A 124 -1.10 -3.62 3.75
CA LEU A 124 -2.48 -3.24 4.07
C LEU A 124 -3.25 -3.03 2.77
N VAL A 125 -4.40 -3.66 2.63
CA VAL A 125 -5.33 -3.46 1.51
C VAL A 125 -6.63 -2.89 2.05
N LYS A 126 -6.98 -1.66 1.66
CA LYS A 126 -8.14 -0.96 2.20
C LYS A 126 -8.82 -0.05 1.18
N ALA A 127 -10.13 -0.20 1.05
CA ALA A 127 -10.99 0.65 0.21
C ALA A 127 -12.46 0.48 0.60
N SER A 128 -13.33 1.32 0.05
CA SER A 128 -14.76 1.04 0.06
C SER A 128 -15.06 -0.26 -0.68
N ARG A 129 -16.04 -1.01 -0.20
CA ARG A 129 -16.37 -2.36 -0.70
C ARG A 129 -16.61 -2.40 -2.22
N SER A 130 -17.28 -1.40 -2.77
CA SER A 130 -17.60 -1.31 -4.19
C SER A 130 -16.36 -1.23 -5.11
N ILE A 131 -15.19 -0.93 -4.56
CA ILE A 131 -13.94 -0.82 -5.33
C ILE A 131 -13.34 -2.19 -5.68
N GLY A 132 -13.61 -3.21 -4.88
CA GLY A 132 -13.19 -4.58 -5.19
C GLY A 132 -11.72 -4.89 -4.89
N LEU A 133 -11.10 -4.19 -3.92
CA LEU A 133 -9.69 -4.43 -3.56
C LEU A 133 -9.45 -5.77 -2.84
N GLU A 134 -10.48 -6.50 -2.45
CA GLU A 134 -10.32 -7.86 -1.89
C GLU A 134 -9.57 -8.79 -2.86
N ARG A 135 -9.68 -8.56 -4.14
CA ARG A 135 -8.92 -9.29 -5.17
C ARG A 135 -7.41 -9.06 -5.03
N VAL A 136 -6.99 -7.86 -4.66
CA VAL A 136 -5.57 -7.58 -4.40
C VAL A 136 -5.07 -8.42 -3.23
N ALA A 137 -5.80 -8.46 -2.14
CA ALA A 137 -5.42 -9.26 -0.96
C ALA A 137 -5.27 -10.75 -1.31
N SER A 138 -6.24 -11.33 -2.01
CA SER A 138 -6.19 -12.76 -2.36
C SER A 138 -5.09 -13.10 -3.37
N GLU A 139 -4.86 -12.28 -4.37
CA GLU A 139 -3.81 -12.53 -5.37
C GLU A 139 -2.40 -12.31 -4.83
N VAL A 140 -2.19 -11.35 -3.93
CA VAL A 140 -0.91 -11.17 -3.24
C VAL A 140 -0.56 -12.41 -2.42
N MET A 141 -1.52 -13.01 -1.74
CA MET A 141 -1.29 -14.25 -0.98
C MET A 141 -0.94 -15.44 -1.89
N GLY A 142 -1.36 -15.42 -3.15
CA GLY A 142 -1.07 -16.45 -4.15
C GLY A 142 0.24 -16.28 -4.91
N LEU A 143 0.99 -15.18 -4.72
CA LEU A 143 2.28 -14.98 -5.39
C LEU A 143 3.30 -16.03 -4.95
N SER A 144 4.12 -16.51 -5.90
CA SER A 144 5.14 -17.50 -5.59
C SER A 144 6.36 -16.87 -4.88
N LEU A 145 6.95 -17.61 -3.95
CA LEU A 145 8.16 -17.17 -3.26
C LEU A 145 9.31 -16.91 -4.24
N SER A 146 9.43 -17.72 -5.29
CA SER A 146 10.47 -17.52 -6.31
C SER A 146 10.33 -16.19 -7.06
N SER A 147 9.11 -15.74 -7.36
CA SER A 147 8.87 -14.42 -7.96
C SER A 147 9.31 -13.29 -7.05
N LEU A 148 9.03 -13.39 -5.75
CA LEU A 148 9.41 -12.40 -4.74
C LEU A 148 10.93 -12.35 -4.52
N MET A 149 11.61 -13.48 -4.58
CA MET A 149 13.08 -13.54 -4.51
C MET A 149 13.73 -12.89 -5.73
N THR A 150 13.18 -13.08 -6.93
CA THR A 150 13.63 -12.38 -8.14
C THR A 150 13.53 -10.86 -8.02
N ASN A 151 12.47 -10.35 -7.40
CA ASN A 151 12.31 -8.94 -7.12
C ASN A 151 13.40 -8.39 -6.16
N LEU A 152 13.81 -9.19 -5.20
CA LEU A 152 14.90 -8.84 -4.28
C LEU A 152 16.23 -8.67 -5.04
N ASP A 153 16.57 -9.63 -5.89
CA ASP A 153 17.80 -9.60 -6.68
C ASP A 153 17.84 -8.41 -7.64
N ALA A 154 16.74 -8.11 -8.31
CA ALA A 154 16.62 -6.95 -9.20
C ALA A 154 16.79 -5.62 -8.46
N GLY A 155 16.34 -5.52 -7.21
CA GLY A 155 16.50 -4.33 -6.35
C GLY A 155 17.97 -4.09 -6.01
N ASN A 156 18.68 -5.12 -5.64
CA ASN A 156 20.11 -5.02 -5.29
C ASN A 156 21.01 -4.63 -6.48
N GLY A 157 20.63 -5.01 -7.70
CA GLY A 157 21.36 -4.65 -8.91
C GLY A 157 21.29 -3.17 -9.27
N ARG A 158 20.28 -2.46 -8.82
CA ARG A 158 20.13 -1.01 -9.09
C ARG A 158 20.93 -0.14 -8.11
N GLU A 159 21.15 -0.59 -6.89
CA GLU A 159 21.93 0.15 -5.90
C GLU A 159 23.44 0.11 -6.17
N GLN A 160 23.93 -0.89 -6.90
CA GLN A 160 25.34 -1.01 -7.26
C GLN A 160 25.75 -0.24 -8.54
N GLY A 161 24.81 0.32 -9.27
CA GLY A 161 25.04 1.08 -10.51
C GLY A 161 25.26 2.57 -10.36
N ASN A 162 25.28 3.10 -9.14
CA ASN A 162 25.41 4.54 -8.86
C ASN A 162 26.65 4.85 -7.98
N LEU A 163 27.76 4.32 -8.38
CA LEU A 163 29.08 4.79 -7.89
C LEU A 163 29.86 5.42 -9.04
#